data_91188b2e84f189b6d0fcd6d0f388196e
#
_entry.id   91188b2e84f189b6d0fcd6d0f388196e
#
_cell.length_a   1.000
_cell.length_b   1.000
_cell.length_c   1.000
_cell.angle_alpha   90.00
_cell.angle_beta   90.00
_cell.angle_gamma   90.00
#
_symmetry.space_group_name_H-M   'P 1'
#
loop_
_entity.id
_entity.type
_entity.pdbx_description
1 polymer ?
#
loop_
_entity_poly.entity_id
_entity_poly.type
_entity_poly.pdbx_seq_one_letter_code
_entity_poly.pdbx_strand_id
1 'polypeptide(L)'
;RAQPYAGALQFLDIHATGTLAELAQTRADLAVIALPPQQVASALEVAGRLACRSALVVSSGIGAEAAATLKKIAQREGIHLLGPNGLGFQRPALQLNASAAGPLAKPGSLALVSQSGALTASVLDWASTNAVGFSSVVS
;
A
#
# COMPACT_ATOMS: atom_id res chain seq x y z
N ARG A 1 -14.37 -16.04 9.95
CA ARG A 1 -13.76 -14.68 10.04
C ARG A 1 -12.30 -14.83 9.66
N ALA A 2 -11.82 -14.06 8.67
CA ALA A 2 -10.39 -13.99 8.40
C ALA A 2 -9.68 -13.51 9.68
N GLN A 3 -8.55 -14.12 10.01
CA GLN A 3 -7.75 -13.65 11.13
C GLN A 3 -7.21 -12.26 10.77
N PRO A 4 -7.27 -11.27 11.67
CA PRO A 4 -6.72 -9.96 11.40
C PRO A 4 -5.19 -10.04 11.27
N TYR A 5 -4.62 -9.10 10.51
CA TYR A 5 -3.17 -8.90 10.47
C TYR A 5 -2.62 -8.71 11.89
N ALA A 6 -1.58 -9.49 12.22
CA ALA A 6 -1.02 -9.50 13.58
C ALA A 6 0.00 -8.38 13.84
N GLY A 7 0.39 -7.62 12.79
CA GLY A 7 1.32 -6.49 12.93
C GLY A 7 0.64 -5.25 13.49
N ALA A 8 1.44 -4.30 13.96
CA ALA A 8 0.96 -3.01 14.43
C ALA A 8 0.36 -2.20 13.28
N LEU A 9 -0.81 -1.60 13.51
CA LEU A 9 -1.46 -0.67 12.60
C LEU A 9 -1.64 0.67 13.30
N GLN A 10 -1.20 1.73 12.63
CA GLN A 10 -1.37 3.10 13.11
C GLN A 10 -2.04 3.93 12.03
N PHE A 11 -2.97 4.78 12.44
CA PHE A 11 -3.65 5.72 11.55
C PHE A 11 -3.12 7.10 11.81
N LEU A 12 -2.68 7.79 10.74
CA LEU A 12 -2.14 9.12 10.80
C LEU A 12 -3.06 10.09 10.07
N ASP A 13 -3.58 11.09 10.79
CA ASP A 13 -4.16 12.26 10.20
C ASP A 13 -3.07 13.32 10.00
N ILE A 14 -2.72 13.61 8.75
CA ILE A 14 -1.66 14.58 8.42
C ILE A 14 -2.02 16.03 8.81
N HIS A 15 -3.27 16.30 9.15
CA HIS A 15 -3.74 17.60 9.63
C HIS A 15 -3.73 17.73 11.16
N ALA A 16 -3.55 16.63 11.88
CA ALA A 16 -3.49 16.66 13.33
C ALA A 16 -2.12 17.19 13.79
N THR A 17 -2.11 18.39 14.30
CA THR A 17 -0.94 18.99 14.94
C THR A 17 -0.57 18.21 16.22
N GLY A 18 0.62 17.69 16.28
CA GLY A 18 1.12 16.91 17.43
C GLY A 18 1.39 15.43 17.12
N THR A 19 0.63 14.82 16.24
CA THR A 19 0.72 13.39 15.92
C THR A 19 2.07 12.98 15.31
N LEU A 20 2.73 13.88 14.57
CA LEU A 20 4.03 13.62 13.96
C LEU A 20 5.16 13.44 14.98
N ALA A 21 5.13 14.17 16.09
CA ALA A 21 6.14 14.07 17.13
C ALA A 21 6.01 12.75 17.93
N GLU A 22 4.78 12.29 18.14
CA GLU A 22 4.50 11.02 18.80
C GLU A 22 4.85 9.82 17.89
N LEU A 23 4.56 9.94 16.60
CA LEU A 23 4.87 8.90 15.61
C LEU A 23 6.36 8.84 15.26
N ALA A 24 7.11 9.91 15.38
CA ALA A 24 8.57 9.91 15.16
C ALA A 24 9.33 8.93 16.08
N GLN A 25 8.70 8.46 17.14
CA GLN A 25 9.22 7.41 18.02
C GLN A 25 8.89 5.99 17.54
N THR A 26 8.02 5.84 16.56
CA THR A 26 7.55 4.53 16.07
C THR A 26 8.06 4.32 14.64
N ARG A 27 8.90 3.33 14.44
CA ARG A 27 9.29 2.91 13.09
C ARG A 27 8.12 2.22 12.41
N ALA A 28 7.84 2.62 11.17
CA ALA A 28 6.88 1.94 10.32
C ALA A 28 7.58 1.36 9.09
N ASP A 29 7.33 0.11 8.76
CA ASP A 29 7.92 -0.53 7.58
C ASP A 29 7.21 -0.14 6.29
N LEU A 30 5.91 0.14 6.38
CA LEU A 30 5.04 0.45 5.25
C LEU A 30 4.13 1.64 5.59
N ALA A 31 4.10 2.61 4.69
CA ALA A 31 3.07 3.65 4.67
C ALA A 31 2.02 3.32 3.60
N VAL A 32 0.74 3.37 3.95
CA VAL A 32 -0.37 3.33 2.98
C VAL A 32 -0.98 4.71 2.90
N ILE A 33 -0.89 5.33 1.73
CA ILE A 33 -1.31 6.72 1.50
C ILE A 33 -2.58 6.72 0.66
N ALA A 34 -3.68 7.16 1.27
CA ALA A 34 -5.01 7.27 0.67
C ALA A 34 -5.54 8.69 0.89
N LEU A 35 -4.94 9.66 0.22
CA LEU A 35 -5.17 11.09 0.40
C LEU A 35 -5.52 11.78 -0.92
N PRO A 36 -6.12 12.97 -0.91
CA PRO A 36 -6.25 13.80 -2.09
C PRO A 36 -4.90 14.02 -2.79
N PRO A 37 -4.84 14.09 -4.14
CA PRO A 37 -3.59 14.19 -4.91
C PRO A 37 -2.62 15.25 -4.41
N GLN A 38 -3.13 16.40 -3.97
CA GLN A 38 -2.34 17.55 -3.51
C GLN A 38 -1.59 17.30 -2.21
N GLN A 39 -2.02 16.31 -1.43
CA GLN A 39 -1.46 16.00 -0.11
C GLN A 39 -0.50 14.79 -0.14
N VAL A 40 -0.47 14.04 -1.24
CA VAL A 40 0.30 12.79 -1.33
C VAL A 40 1.81 13.04 -1.21
N ALA A 41 2.32 14.12 -1.80
CA ALA A 41 3.74 14.45 -1.74
C ALA A 41 4.19 14.71 -0.28
N SER A 42 3.44 15.53 0.45
CA SER A 42 3.73 15.82 1.87
C SER A 42 3.65 14.55 2.73
N ALA A 43 2.66 13.70 2.48
CA ALA A 43 2.52 12.43 3.21
C ALA A 43 3.69 11.48 2.93
N LEU A 44 4.19 11.45 1.69
CA LEU A 44 5.36 10.64 1.34
C LEU A 44 6.64 11.14 2.01
N GLU A 45 6.82 12.46 2.13
CA GLU A 45 7.92 13.06 2.91
C GLU A 45 7.81 12.73 4.41
N VAL A 46 6.59 12.73 4.94
CA VAL A 46 6.34 12.28 6.33
C VAL A 46 6.74 10.81 6.49
N ALA A 47 6.35 9.94 5.56
CA ALA A 47 6.74 8.54 5.57
C ALA A 47 8.28 8.37 5.58
N GLY A 48 9.01 9.20 4.83
CA GLY A 48 10.47 9.23 4.85
C GLY A 48 11.02 9.59 6.23
N ARG A 49 10.48 10.63 6.86
CA ARG A 49 10.87 11.02 8.23
C ARG A 49 10.59 9.95 9.29
N LEU A 50 9.56 9.12 9.08
CA LEU A 50 9.24 7.95 9.91
C LEU A 50 10.09 6.73 9.57
N ALA A 51 11.08 6.87 8.69
CA ALA A 51 11.97 5.81 8.22
C ALA A 51 11.21 4.63 7.58
N CYS A 52 10.05 4.88 6.97
CA CYS A 52 9.34 3.87 6.18
C CYS A 52 10.21 3.42 5.00
N ARG A 53 10.34 2.12 4.82
CA ARG A 53 11.09 1.53 3.70
C ARG A 53 10.24 1.36 2.45
N SER A 54 8.93 1.36 2.59
CA SER A 54 7.98 1.15 1.49
C SER A 54 6.78 2.07 1.65
N ALA A 55 6.25 2.54 0.53
CA ALA A 55 5.00 3.28 0.50
C ALA A 55 4.10 2.77 -0.64
N LEU A 56 2.83 2.59 -0.31
CA LEU A 56 1.76 2.32 -1.25
C LEU A 56 0.90 3.59 -1.39
N VAL A 57 0.81 4.13 -2.61
CA VAL A 57 -0.06 5.26 -2.93
C VAL A 57 -1.27 4.74 -3.71
N VAL A 58 -2.41 4.63 -3.05
CA VAL A 58 -3.67 4.20 -3.66
C VAL A 58 -4.43 5.37 -4.30
N SER A 59 -4.06 6.59 -3.97
CA SER A 59 -4.68 7.82 -4.51
C SER A 59 -4.66 7.84 -6.03
N SER A 60 -5.81 8.12 -6.63
CA SER A 60 -6.00 8.31 -8.07
C SER A 60 -5.97 9.79 -8.45
N GLY A 61 -6.02 10.10 -9.75
CA GLY A 61 -6.05 11.48 -10.25
C GLY A 61 -4.70 12.22 -10.16
N ILE A 62 -3.60 11.50 -9.99
CA ILE A 62 -2.25 12.06 -9.97
C ILE A 62 -1.70 12.06 -11.40
N GLY A 63 -1.49 13.26 -11.96
CA GLY A 63 -0.94 13.42 -13.30
C GLY A 63 0.53 13.02 -13.39
N ALA A 64 1.04 12.87 -14.61
CA ALA A 64 2.40 12.38 -14.90
C ALA A 64 3.50 13.21 -14.21
N GLU A 65 3.38 14.53 -14.19
CA GLU A 65 4.36 15.43 -13.55
C GLU A 65 4.40 15.23 -12.03
N ALA A 66 3.22 15.17 -11.41
CA ALA A 66 3.12 14.89 -9.97
C ALA A 66 3.64 13.48 -9.64
N ALA A 67 3.33 12.47 -10.46
CA ALA A 67 3.88 11.12 -10.29
C ALA A 67 5.42 11.10 -10.39
N ALA A 68 6.00 11.86 -11.33
CA ALA A 68 7.45 12.01 -11.42
C ALA A 68 8.05 12.68 -10.16
N THR A 69 7.33 13.64 -9.59
CA THR A 69 7.72 14.28 -8.33
C THR A 69 7.69 13.29 -7.16
N LEU A 70 6.64 12.49 -7.05
CA LEU A 70 6.56 11.44 -6.02
C LEU A 70 7.72 10.44 -6.13
N LYS A 71 8.08 10.06 -7.36
CA LYS A 71 9.23 9.17 -7.60
C LYS A 71 10.54 9.78 -7.11
N LYS A 72 10.76 11.09 -7.36
CA LYS A 72 11.95 11.80 -6.87
C LYS A 72 11.99 11.86 -5.33
N ILE A 73 10.85 12.14 -4.69
CA ILE A 73 10.73 12.12 -3.23
C ILE A 73 11.07 10.72 -2.69
N ALA A 74 10.44 9.69 -3.24
CA ALA A 74 10.69 8.31 -2.82
C ALA A 74 12.16 7.91 -2.95
N GLN A 75 12.83 8.29 -4.05
CA GLN A 75 14.25 8.05 -4.25
C GLN A 75 15.12 8.79 -3.22
N ARG A 76 14.81 10.06 -2.96
CA ARG A 76 15.53 10.88 -1.96
C ARG A 76 15.41 10.29 -0.56
N GLU A 77 14.21 9.83 -0.19
CA GLU A 77 13.90 9.27 1.13
C GLU A 77 14.25 7.77 1.26
N GLY A 78 14.72 7.12 0.19
CA GLY A 78 15.04 5.70 0.19
C GLY A 78 13.80 4.78 0.31
N ILE A 79 12.65 5.22 -0.19
CA ILE A 79 11.37 4.52 -0.13
C ILE A 79 11.12 3.74 -1.42
N HIS A 80 10.76 2.46 -1.31
CA HIS A 80 10.20 1.70 -2.41
C HIS A 80 8.73 2.10 -2.62
N LEU A 81 8.42 2.73 -3.75
CA LEU A 81 7.10 3.27 -4.05
C LEU A 81 6.29 2.33 -4.95
N LEU A 82 5.10 1.94 -4.51
CA LEU A 82 4.07 1.29 -5.30
C LEU A 82 2.92 2.28 -5.57
N GLY A 83 2.50 2.41 -6.81
CA GLY A 83 1.54 3.44 -7.24
C GLY A 83 2.23 4.68 -7.83
N PRO A 84 1.53 5.79 -8.04
CA PRO A 84 0.15 6.09 -7.63
C PRO A 84 -0.90 5.29 -8.39
N ASN A 85 -2.15 5.38 -7.93
CA ASN A 85 -3.30 4.67 -8.49
C ASN A 85 -3.13 3.14 -8.47
N GLY A 86 -2.38 2.62 -7.50
CA GLY A 86 -2.23 1.18 -7.28
C GLY A 86 -3.46 0.60 -6.60
N LEU A 87 -3.88 -0.60 -7.03
CA LEU A 87 -4.88 -1.37 -6.29
C LEU A 87 -4.34 -1.83 -4.93
N GLY A 88 -3.03 -1.99 -4.83
CA GLY A 88 -2.32 -2.40 -3.64
C GLY A 88 -1.73 -3.80 -3.72
N PHE A 89 -1.52 -4.41 -2.56
CA PHE A 89 -0.94 -5.74 -2.52
C PHE A 89 -1.52 -6.60 -1.38
N GLN A 90 -1.39 -7.91 -1.56
CA GLN A 90 -1.74 -8.90 -0.54
C GLN A 90 -0.57 -9.86 -0.29
N ARG A 91 -0.39 -10.23 0.96
CA ARG A 91 0.52 -11.28 1.42
C ARG A 91 -0.28 -12.27 2.28
N PRO A 92 -0.96 -13.25 1.64
CA PRO A 92 -1.92 -14.11 2.32
C PRO A 92 -1.33 -14.90 3.51
N ALA A 93 -0.11 -15.40 3.37
CA ALA A 93 0.55 -16.12 4.46
C ALA A 93 0.82 -15.25 5.70
N LEU A 94 0.90 -13.91 5.53
CA LEU A 94 1.07 -12.94 6.62
C LEU A 94 -0.27 -12.34 7.08
N GLN A 95 -1.40 -12.79 6.54
CA GLN A 95 -2.72 -12.21 6.77
C GLN A 95 -2.76 -10.69 6.43
N LEU A 96 -1.88 -10.24 5.54
CA LEU A 96 -1.76 -8.83 5.16
C LEU A 96 -2.53 -8.56 3.87
N ASN A 97 -3.54 -7.70 3.98
CA ASN A 97 -4.28 -7.14 2.85
C ASN A 97 -4.15 -5.62 2.86
N ALA A 98 -3.20 -5.10 2.10
CA ALA A 98 -3.04 -3.67 1.83
C ALA A 98 -3.54 -3.37 0.41
N SER A 99 -4.76 -3.80 0.07
CA SER A 99 -5.34 -3.60 -1.25
C SER A 99 -6.82 -3.26 -1.21
N ALA A 100 -7.29 -2.63 -2.28
CA ALA A 100 -8.70 -2.42 -2.58
C ALA A 100 -9.32 -3.56 -3.43
N ALA A 101 -8.61 -4.70 -3.57
CA ALA A 101 -9.02 -5.81 -4.44
C ALA A 101 -10.07 -6.76 -3.82
N GLY A 102 -10.64 -6.39 -2.68
CA GLY A 102 -11.61 -7.22 -1.97
C GLY A 102 -10.99 -8.09 -0.86
N PRO A 103 -11.57 -9.25 -0.55
CA PRO A 103 -11.09 -10.11 0.53
C PRO A 103 -9.65 -10.59 0.32
N LEU A 104 -8.99 -10.95 1.41
CA LEU A 104 -7.67 -11.57 1.36
C LEU A 104 -7.75 -12.91 0.62
N ALA A 105 -6.88 -13.10 -0.35
CA ALA A 105 -6.74 -14.36 -1.08
C ALA A 105 -6.30 -15.51 -0.14
N LYS A 106 -6.55 -16.75 -0.56
CA LYS A 106 -6.04 -17.93 0.15
C LYS A 106 -4.52 -18.02 0.02
N PRO A 107 -3.80 -18.46 1.05
CA PRO A 107 -2.38 -18.76 0.94
C PRO A 107 -2.11 -19.85 -0.10
N GLY A 108 -1.03 -19.69 -0.87
CA GLY A 108 -0.61 -20.62 -1.91
C GLY A 108 0.74 -20.24 -2.49
N SER A 109 1.12 -20.89 -3.58
CA SER A 109 2.45 -20.75 -4.20
C SER A 109 2.51 -19.74 -5.36
N LEU A 110 1.38 -19.34 -5.91
CA LEU A 110 1.36 -18.44 -7.07
C LEU A 110 1.64 -16.99 -6.66
N ALA A 111 2.37 -16.27 -7.48
CA ALA A 111 2.49 -14.82 -7.39
C ALA A 111 1.75 -14.19 -8.56
N LEU A 112 0.91 -13.18 -8.28
CA LEU A 112 0.22 -12.38 -9.28
C LEU A 112 0.78 -10.96 -9.24
N VAL A 113 1.31 -10.49 -10.38
CA VAL A 113 1.72 -9.09 -10.57
C VAL A 113 1.04 -8.56 -11.82
N SER A 114 0.30 -7.48 -11.69
CA SER A 114 -0.45 -6.90 -12.80
C SER A 114 -0.52 -5.37 -12.68
N GLN A 115 -0.50 -4.68 -13.80
CA GLN A 115 -0.79 -3.24 -13.86
C GLN A 115 -2.30 -2.94 -14.00
N SER A 116 -3.12 -3.97 -14.15
CA SER A 116 -4.57 -3.84 -14.28
C SER A 116 -5.27 -4.26 -13.00
N GLY A 117 -5.81 -3.28 -12.26
CA GLY A 117 -6.62 -3.55 -11.06
C GLY A 117 -7.85 -4.40 -11.37
N ALA A 118 -8.53 -4.15 -12.50
CA ALA A 118 -9.70 -4.91 -12.91
C ALA A 118 -9.35 -6.38 -13.17
N LEU A 119 -8.24 -6.64 -13.89
CA LEU A 119 -7.77 -8.00 -14.13
C LEU A 119 -7.40 -8.68 -12.80
N THR A 120 -6.69 -7.99 -11.92
CA THR A 120 -6.34 -8.52 -10.61
C THR A 120 -7.57 -8.91 -9.81
N ALA A 121 -8.58 -8.04 -9.74
CA ALA A 121 -9.83 -8.32 -9.03
C ALA A 121 -10.56 -9.55 -9.62
N SER A 122 -10.65 -9.64 -10.95
CA SER A 122 -11.30 -10.78 -11.64
C SER A 122 -10.56 -12.10 -11.40
N VAL A 123 -9.21 -12.08 -11.41
CA VAL A 123 -8.40 -13.28 -11.12
C VAL A 123 -8.59 -13.71 -9.66
N LEU A 124 -8.62 -12.78 -8.71
CA LEU A 124 -8.85 -13.09 -7.30
C LEU A 124 -10.23 -13.67 -7.04
N ASP A 125 -11.27 -13.11 -7.69
CA ASP A 125 -12.62 -13.63 -7.61
C ASP A 125 -12.71 -15.07 -8.14
N TRP A 126 -12.20 -15.31 -9.35
CA TRP A 126 -12.10 -16.64 -9.92
C TRP A 126 -11.31 -17.61 -9.02
N ALA A 127 -10.17 -17.18 -8.51
CA ALA A 127 -9.31 -18.01 -7.67
C ALA A 127 -9.99 -18.42 -6.36
N SER A 128 -10.83 -17.53 -5.81
CA SER A 128 -11.57 -17.78 -4.56
C SER A 128 -12.51 -18.99 -4.68
N THR A 129 -13.14 -19.15 -5.84
CA THR A 129 -14.08 -20.24 -6.16
C THR A 129 -13.38 -21.51 -6.61
N ASN A 130 -12.17 -21.40 -7.16
CA ASN A 130 -11.40 -22.55 -7.71
C ASN A 130 -10.28 -23.05 -6.76
N ALA A 131 -10.31 -22.65 -5.50
CA ALA A 131 -9.34 -23.07 -4.48
C ALA A 131 -7.88 -22.73 -4.84
N VAL A 132 -7.65 -21.72 -5.67
CA VAL A 132 -6.31 -21.26 -6.03
C VAL A 132 -5.81 -20.28 -4.97
N GLY A 133 -4.58 -20.49 -4.49
CA GLY A 133 -3.95 -19.66 -3.45
C GLY A 133 -2.73 -18.92 -3.97
N PHE A 134 -2.40 -17.81 -3.30
CA PHE A 134 -1.31 -16.93 -3.67
C PHE A 134 -0.27 -16.77 -2.55
N SER A 135 0.98 -16.65 -2.95
CA SER A 135 2.08 -16.22 -2.09
C SER A 135 2.09 -14.67 -1.96
N SER A 136 1.77 -14.00 -3.07
CA SER A 136 1.64 -12.55 -3.14
C SER A 136 0.76 -12.12 -4.31
N VAL A 137 0.09 -10.99 -4.13
CA VAL A 137 -0.64 -10.29 -5.19
C VAL A 137 -0.19 -8.84 -5.15
N VAL A 138 0.15 -8.27 -6.31
CA VAL A 138 0.60 -6.87 -6.43
C VAL A 138 -0.06 -6.23 -7.66
N SER A 139 -0.68 -5.07 -7.47
CA SER A 139 -1.29 -4.32 -8.60
C SER A 139 -1.29 -2.81 -8.36
#